data_83c68b08c98a97a00c582bb0342333df
#
_entry.id   83c68b08c98a97a00c582bb0342333df
#
_cell.length_a   1.000
_cell.length_b   1.000
_cell.length_c   1.000
_cell.angle_alpha   90.00
_cell.angle_beta   90.00
_cell.angle_gamma   90.00
#
_symmetry.space_group_name_H-M   'P 1'
#
loop_
_entity.id
_entity.type
_entity.pdbx_description
1 polymer ?
#
loop_
_entity_poly.entity_id
_entity_poly.type
_entity_poly.pdbx_seq_one_letter_code
_entity_poly.pdbx_strand_id
1 'polypeptide(L)'
;MKELELKYGCNPNQKPARVFMKEGELPFTVLNGKPGYINLLDAMNSWQLVQELKEATGLPAAASFKHVSPAGAAVAAPLSDLLQKVYFVEGVELSPIATAYIRARGADRMSSYGDFVALSDECDAQTASFLAREVSDGIIAPSYSPEALEILKGKRKGTYLVLQMDKVYEPTELEQKEVFGITFEQKRNTVKLDEECLKDIPTQNKVIDEAAKRDLLIALITLKYTQSNSVCYAKDGQAIGIGAGQQSRVHCTRLAGNKADVWHLRQHPKVLALPFKAEVRRPDRDNAIDVYISEEWEDLLETDDWKRVFTEKPEPLTREEKKEYLKDITGVSLGSDAFFPFGDNVERAHKSGVSYIAQSGGSIRDDNVIETADKYNIAMAF
;
A
#
# COMPACT_ATOMS: atom_id res chain seq x y z
N MET A 1 8.92 -28.12 8.53
CA MET A 1 9.25 -27.67 9.92
C MET A 1 7.97 -27.28 10.62
N LYS A 2 7.66 -27.86 11.77
CA LYS A 2 6.37 -27.64 12.48
C LYS A 2 6.34 -26.35 13.30
N GLU A 3 7.48 -25.90 13.80
CA GLU A 3 7.59 -24.68 14.59
C GLU A 3 8.92 -23.96 14.35
N LEU A 4 8.95 -22.68 14.67
CA LEU A 4 10.12 -21.82 14.60
C LEU A 4 10.17 -20.94 15.86
N GLU A 5 11.27 -21.04 16.61
CA GLU A 5 11.52 -20.17 17.76
C GLU A 5 11.88 -18.77 17.30
N LEU A 6 11.33 -17.76 17.97
CA LEU A 6 11.56 -16.34 17.67
C LEU A 6 12.33 -15.69 18.81
N LYS A 7 13.11 -14.66 18.49
CA LYS A 7 13.91 -13.93 19.48
C LYS A 7 13.05 -13.30 20.58
N TYR A 8 11.86 -12.79 20.22
CA TYR A 8 10.83 -12.21 21.09
C TYR A 8 9.54 -12.06 20.31
N GLY A 9 8.44 -11.74 20.98
CA GLY A 9 7.13 -11.50 20.38
C GLY A 9 6.98 -10.11 19.76
N CYS A 10 5.84 -9.44 19.98
CA CYS A 10 5.64 -8.06 19.49
C CYS A 10 6.65 -7.07 20.11
N ASN A 11 7.03 -7.28 21.36
CA ASN A 11 7.98 -6.43 22.08
C ASN A 11 9.15 -7.25 22.64
N PRO A 12 10.34 -6.63 22.83
CA PRO A 12 11.55 -7.33 23.28
C PRO A 12 11.43 -8.07 24.62
N ASN A 13 10.52 -7.65 25.48
CA ASN A 13 10.27 -8.29 26.78
C ASN A 13 9.33 -9.51 26.69
N GLN A 14 8.68 -9.75 25.54
CA GLN A 14 7.74 -10.85 25.36
C GLN A 14 8.51 -12.12 24.94
N LYS A 15 9.00 -12.85 25.94
CA LYS A 15 9.74 -14.10 25.79
C LYS A 15 9.19 -15.17 26.73
N PRO A 16 9.15 -16.46 26.33
CA PRO A 16 9.54 -16.97 25.01
C PRO A 16 8.57 -16.57 23.90
N ALA A 17 8.98 -16.69 22.63
CA ALA A 17 8.14 -16.45 21.46
C ALA A 17 8.43 -17.51 20.39
N ARG A 18 7.39 -17.97 19.71
CA ARG A 18 7.47 -18.92 18.61
C ARG A 18 6.30 -18.77 17.66
N VAL A 19 6.47 -19.28 16.45
CA VAL A 19 5.39 -19.55 15.49
C VAL A 19 5.34 -21.05 15.26
N PHE A 20 4.14 -21.62 15.17
CA PHE A 20 3.96 -23.04 14.97
C PHE A 20 2.62 -23.37 14.32
N MET A 21 2.55 -24.54 13.69
CA MET A 21 1.30 -25.14 13.21
C MET A 21 0.76 -26.14 14.22
N LYS A 22 -0.54 -26.10 14.50
CA LYS A 22 -1.21 -27.15 15.32
C LYS A 22 -1.10 -28.49 14.62
N GLU A 23 -1.32 -28.51 13.31
CA GLU A 23 -1.23 -29.67 12.44
C GLU A 23 -0.39 -29.33 11.20
N GLY A 24 0.36 -30.31 10.69
CA GLY A 24 1.21 -30.12 9.52
C GLY A 24 2.49 -29.34 9.78
N GLU A 25 3.04 -28.78 8.74
CA GLU A 25 4.27 -27.97 8.74
C GLU A 25 3.98 -26.48 8.43
N LEU A 26 4.90 -25.61 8.81
CA LEU A 26 4.84 -24.19 8.44
C LEU A 26 4.81 -24.05 6.92
N PRO A 27 3.88 -23.25 6.37
CA PRO A 27 3.69 -23.15 4.92
C PRO A 27 4.73 -22.26 4.22
N PHE A 28 5.81 -21.92 4.90
CA PHE A 28 6.91 -21.15 4.36
C PHE A 28 8.27 -21.69 4.75
N THR A 29 9.26 -21.39 3.91
CA THR A 29 10.66 -21.69 4.17
C THR A 29 11.46 -20.39 4.35
N VAL A 30 12.32 -20.34 5.35
CA VAL A 30 13.28 -19.25 5.54
C VAL A 30 14.50 -19.54 4.68
N LEU A 31 14.66 -18.79 3.58
CA LEU A 31 15.82 -18.96 2.69
C LEU A 31 17.04 -18.16 3.15
N ASN A 32 16.82 -17.06 3.88
CA ASN A 32 17.88 -16.23 4.47
C ASN A 32 17.35 -15.42 5.64
N GLY A 33 18.22 -15.02 6.55
CA GLY A 33 17.90 -14.18 7.69
C GLY A 33 17.19 -14.90 8.83
N LYS A 34 16.70 -14.13 9.79
CA LYS A 34 15.93 -14.63 10.95
C LYS A 34 14.66 -13.80 11.10
N PRO A 35 13.48 -14.42 11.00
CA PRO A 35 12.23 -13.68 11.09
C PRO A 35 11.95 -13.23 12.53
N GLY A 36 11.38 -12.02 12.65
CA GLY A 36 10.74 -11.54 13.86
C GLY A 36 9.24 -11.82 13.85
N TYR A 37 8.60 -11.68 15.00
CA TYR A 37 7.18 -11.91 15.18
C TYR A 37 6.34 -11.02 14.25
N ILE A 38 6.60 -9.70 14.23
CA ILE A 38 5.88 -8.75 13.37
C ILE A 38 6.19 -9.00 11.89
N ASN A 39 7.43 -9.36 11.54
CA ASN A 39 7.77 -9.69 10.15
C ASN A 39 6.92 -10.85 9.60
N LEU A 40 6.65 -11.87 10.42
CA LEU A 40 5.81 -13.00 10.02
C LEU A 40 4.34 -12.61 9.89
N LEU A 41 3.83 -11.72 10.75
CA LEU A 41 2.49 -11.18 10.59
C LEU A 41 2.36 -10.35 9.30
N ASP A 42 3.36 -9.49 9.01
CA ASP A 42 3.42 -8.74 7.76
C ASP A 42 3.47 -9.69 6.56
N ALA A 43 4.33 -10.72 6.61
CA ALA A 43 4.47 -11.69 5.54
C ALA A 43 3.17 -12.45 5.24
N MET A 44 2.50 -12.96 6.27
CA MET A 44 1.27 -13.75 6.07
C MET A 44 0.09 -12.91 5.57
N ASN A 45 -0.05 -11.69 6.06
CA ASN A 45 -1.12 -10.79 5.59
C ASN A 45 -0.84 -10.27 4.17
N SER A 46 0.37 -9.82 3.90
CA SER A 46 0.75 -9.31 2.58
C SER A 46 0.72 -10.39 1.49
N TRP A 47 1.08 -11.63 1.84
CA TRP A 47 0.97 -12.77 0.93
C TRP A 47 -0.47 -12.99 0.45
N GLN A 48 -1.41 -13.05 1.38
CA GLN A 48 -2.83 -13.21 1.04
C GLN A 48 -3.32 -12.06 0.13
N LEU A 49 -2.96 -10.83 0.46
CA LEU A 49 -3.33 -9.65 -0.31
C LEU A 49 -2.86 -9.76 -1.76
N VAL A 50 -1.59 -10.07 -2.01
CA VAL A 50 -1.08 -10.13 -3.39
C VAL A 50 -1.65 -11.30 -4.20
N GLN A 51 -1.98 -12.43 -3.55
CA GLN A 51 -2.66 -13.53 -4.24
C GLN A 51 -4.08 -13.15 -4.65
N GLU A 52 -4.85 -12.50 -3.78
CA GLU A 52 -6.20 -12.02 -4.14
C GLU A 52 -6.16 -10.94 -5.22
N LEU A 53 -5.21 -10.01 -5.18
CA LEU A 53 -5.02 -9.01 -6.24
C LEU A 53 -4.75 -9.66 -7.59
N LYS A 54 -3.87 -10.67 -7.61
CA LYS A 54 -3.56 -11.42 -8.84
C LYS A 54 -4.78 -12.19 -9.34
N GLU A 55 -5.53 -12.86 -8.46
CA GLU A 55 -6.75 -13.58 -8.83
C GLU A 55 -7.80 -12.64 -9.42
N ALA A 56 -8.04 -11.50 -8.78
CA ALA A 56 -9.07 -10.54 -9.19
C ALA A 56 -8.73 -9.79 -10.48
N THR A 57 -7.45 -9.51 -10.75
CA THR A 57 -7.04 -8.65 -11.88
C THR A 57 -6.36 -9.39 -13.02
N GLY A 58 -5.90 -10.63 -12.78
CA GLY A 58 -5.10 -11.40 -13.75
C GLY A 58 -3.66 -10.87 -13.92
N LEU A 59 -3.25 -9.88 -13.15
CA LEU A 59 -1.95 -9.23 -13.26
C LEU A 59 -1.04 -9.61 -12.08
N PRO A 60 0.29 -9.71 -12.28
CA PRO A 60 1.24 -9.79 -11.17
C PRO A 60 1.02 -8.66 -10.19
N ALA A 61 1.12 -8.97 -8.89
CA ALA A 61 0.83 -8.03 -7.82
C ALA A 61 1.96 -7.98 -6.78
N ALA A 62 2.09 -6.84 -6.12
CA ALA A 62 3.01 -6.61 -5.04
C ALA A 62 2.37 -5.79 -3.92
N ALA A 63 2.89 -5.94 -2.71
CA ALA A 63 2.49 -5.13 -1.56
C ALA A 63 3.71 -4.74 -0.72
N SER A 64 3.59 -3.59 -0.07
CA SER A 64 4.52 -3.08 0.94
C SER A 64 3.76 -3.00 2.26
N PHE A 65 4.22 -3.74 3.26
CA PHE A 65 3.59 -3.83 4.58
C PHE A 65 4.49 -3.28 5.66
N LYS A 66 3.88 -2.68 6.67
CA LYS A 66 4.58 -2.25 7.89
C LYS A 66 3.62 -2.24 9.08
N HIS A 67 4.07 -2.79 10.22
CA HIS A 67 3.25 -2.88 11.43
C HIS A 67 1.87 -3.52 11.19
N VAL A 68 1.88 -4.62 10.45
CA VAL A 68 0.70 -5.44 10.12
C VAL A 68 -0.38 -4.66 9.32
N SER A 69 0.05 -3.66 8.55
CA SER A 69 -0.82 -2.88 7.68
C SER A 69 -0.17 -2.60 6.33
N PRO A 70 -0.93 -2.55 5.23
CA PRO A 70 -0.39 -2.16 3.94
C PRO A 70 -0.05 -0.67 3.93
N ALA A 71 1.18 -0.34 3.54
CA ALA A 71 1.61 1.00 3.13
C ALA A 71 1.31 1.24 1.64
N GLY A 72 1.32 0.17 0.85
CA GLY A 72 0.98 0.19 -0.56
C GLY A 72 0.67 -1.20 -1.10
N ALA A 73 -0.12 -1.24 -2.17
CA ALA A 73 -0.46 -2.43 -2.92
C ALA A 73 -0.68 -2.04 -4.38
N ALA A 74 -0.28 -2.88 -5.31
CA ALA A 74 -0.37 -2.59 -6.74
C ALA A 74 -0.34 -3.83 -7.60
N VAL A 75 -0.78 -3.66 -8.84
CA VAL A 75 -0.65 -4.64 -9.92
C VAL A 75 0.26 -4.13 -11.03
N ALA A 76 0.68 -5.01 -11.92
CA ALA A 76 1.60 -4.71 -13.02
C ALA A 76 0.93 -3.88 -14.14
N ALA A 77 0.34 -2.74 -13.80
CA ALA A 77 -0.15 -1.77 -14.77
C ALA A 77 1.02 -0.91 -15.30
N PRO A 78 1.08 -0.61 -16.61
CA PRO A 78 2.16 0.18 -17.20
C PRO A 78 2.33 1.53 -16.50
N LEU A 79 3.58 1.98 -16.33
CA LEU A 79 3.89 3.31 -15.81
C LEU A 79 3.82 4.35 -16.93
N SER A 80 3.18 5.49 -16.65
CA SER A 80 3.32 6.67 -17.50
C SER A 80 4.75 7.24 -17.43
N ASP A 81 5.16 8.02 -18.43
CA ASP A 81 6.47 8.70 -18.41
C ASP A 81 6.64 9.56 -17.15
N LEU A 82 5.56 10.18 -16.68
CA LEU A 82 5.56 10.98 -15.46
C LEU A 82 5.84 10.12 -14.22
N LEU A 83 5.17 8.97 -14.09
CA LEU A 83 5.40 8.05 -12.97
C LEU A 83 6.77 7.39 -13.02
N GLN A 84 7.32 7.15 -14.23
CA GLN A 84 8.71 6.67 -14.35
C GLN A 84 9.70 7.68 -13.74
N LYS A 85 9.49 8.99 -13.94
CA LYS A 85 10.28 10.06 -13.29
C LYS A 85 10.13 10.03 -11.78
N VAL A 86 8.88 10.03 -11.29
CA VAL A 86 8.56 10.01 -9.86
C VAL A 86 9.21 8.83 -9.15
N TYR A 87 9.25 7.67 -9.82
CA TYR A 87 9.80 6.43 -9.25
C TYR A 87 11.27 6.19 -9.59
N PHE A 88 11.93 7.15 -10.27
CA PHE A 88 13.35 7.08 -10.65
C PHE A 88 13.70 5.86 -11.50
N VAL A 89 12.84 5.54 -12.48
CA VAL A 89 12.99 4.40 -13.40
C VAL A 89 12.86 4.81 -14.87
N GLU A 90 13.14 6.07 -15.20
CA GLU A 90 13.10 6.55 -16.58
C GLU A 90 14.02 5.73 -17.49
N GLY A 91 13.50 5.35 -18.67
CA GLY A 91 14.25 4.61 -19.66
C GLY A 91 14.57 3.16 -19.27
N VAL A 92 14.01 2.66 -18.19
CA VAL A 92 14.17 1.26 -17.76
C VAL A 92 12.96 0.45 -18.22
N GLU A 93 13.21 -0.58 -19.03
CA GLU A 93 12.19 -1.58 -19.33
C GLU A 93 11.99 -2.48 -18.12
N LEU A 94 10.80 -2.39 -17.51
CA LEU A 94 10.48 -3.11 -16.28
C LEU A 94 9.78 -4.43 -16.59
N SER A 95 10.17 -5.49 -15.87
CA SER A 95 9.39 -6.71 -15.83
C SER A 95 8.03 -6.47 -15.15
N PRO A 96 7.00 -7.30 -15.42
CA PRO A 96 5.70 -7.12 -14.77
C PRO A 96 5.77 -7.10 -13.25
N ILE A 97 6.54 -8.01 -12.64
CA ILE A 97 6.65 -8.06 -11.18
C ILE A 97 7.46 -6.89 -10.60
N ALA A 98 8.47 -6.40 -11.30
CA ALA A 98 9.19 -5.19 -10.94
C ALA A 98 8.28 -3.96 -11.01
N THR A 99 7.42 -3.88 -12.04
CA THR A 99 6.42 -2.81 -12.18
C THR A 99 5.46 -2.79 -10.99
N ALA A 100 4.89 -3.93 -10.63
CA ALA A 100 4.00 -4.05 -9.47
C ALA A 100 4.70 -3.63 -8.17
N TYR A 101 5.95 -4.10 -7.95
CA TYR A 101 6.74 -3.74 -6.78
C TYR A 101 7.01 -2.23 -6.67
N ILE A 102 7.45 -1.61 -7.76
CA ILE A 102 7.76 -0.17 -7.80
C ILE A 102 6.50 0.66 -7.53
N ARG A 103 5.34 0.26 -8.08
CA ARG A 103 4.06 0.90 -7.80
C ARG A 103 3.63 0.72 -6.35
N ALA A 104 3.70 -0.48 -5.81
CA ALA A 104 3.29 -0.76 -4.43
C ALA A 104 4.12 0.06 -3.43
N ARG A 105 5.44 0.07 -3.57
CA ARG A 105 6.32 0.87 -2.72
C ARG A 105 6.15 2.37 -2.97
N GLY A 106 5.83 2.77 -4.19
CA GLY A 106 5.62 4.16 -4.59
C GLY A 106 4.35 4.80 -4.03
N ALA A 107 3.41 4.03 -3.48
CA ALA A 107 2.18 4.53 -2.89
C ALA A 107 2.43 5.49 -1.71
N ASP A 108 3.26 5.06 -0.76
CA ASP A 108 3.66 5.82 0.42
C ASP A 108 5.11 5.47 0.76
N ARG A 109 6.03 6.22 0.19
CA ARG A 109 7.46 5.93 0.32
C ARG A 109 7.98 6.12 1.74
N MET A 110 7.38 7.02 2.50
CA MET A 110 7.77 7.26 3.89
C MET A 110 7.37 6.08 4.78
N SER A 111 6.14 5.58 4.65
CA SER A 111 5.68 4.41 5.38
C SER A 111 6.36 3.12 4.92
N SER A 112 6.82 3.05 3.67
CA SER A 112 7.54 1.89 3.12
C SER A 112 9.02 1.83 3.53
N TYR A 113 9.54 2.79 4.25
CA TYR A 113 10.88 2.74 4.82
C TYR A 113 10.97 1.69 5.93
N GLY A 114 11.68 0.60 5.68
CA GLY A 114 11.73 -0.56 6.59
C GLY A 114 10.50 -1.47 6.46
N ASP A 115 9.97 -1.60 5.26
CA ASP A 115 8.79 -2.42 4.95
C ASP A 115 9.08 -3.92 4.90
N PHE A 116 8.00 -4.68 4.78
CA PHE A 116 7.98 -6.08 4.37
C PHE A 116 7.30 -6.19 3.02
N VAL A 117 7.99 -6.77 2.04
CA VAL A 117 7.54 -6.87 0.65
C VAL A 117 6.88 -8.22 0.39
N ALA A 118 5.74 -8.24 -0.30
CA ALA A 118 5.16 -9.46 -0.85
C ALA A 118 5.03 -9.36 -2.37
N LEU A 119 5.31 -10.47 -3.05
CA LEU A 119 5.15 -10.62 -4.49
C LEU A 119 4.25 -11.82 -4.79
N SER A 120 3.32 -11.67 -5.73
CA SER A 120 2.42 -12.77 -6.15
C SER A 120 3.11 -13.82 -7.02
N ASP A 121 4.23 -13.45 -7.64
CA ASP A 121 4.98 -14.23 -8.61
C ASP A 121 6.46 -14.34 -8.22
N GLU A 122 7.22 -15.09 -9.02
CA GLU A 122 8.65 -15.21 -8.83
C GLU A 122 9.34 -13.84 -8.76
N CYS A 123 10.19 -13.66 -7.75
CA CYS A 123 11.06 -12.51 -7.67
C CYS A 123 12.20 -12.67 -8.69
N ASP A 124 12.23 -11.82 -9.70
CA ASP A 124 13.30 -11.79 -10.68
C ASP A 124 14.49 -10.93 -10.23
N ALA A 125 15.60 -11.04 -10.96
CA ALA A 125 16.83 -10.30 -10.67
C ALA A 125 16.64 -8.77 -10.72
N GLN A 126 15.76 -8.28 -11.60
CA GLN A 126 15.48 -6.86 -11.72
C GLN A 126 14.78 -6.33 -10.46
N THR A 127 13.72 -7.01 -9.99
CA THR A 127 13.00 -6.68 -8.76
C THR A 127 13.93 -6.73 -7.55
N ALA A 128 14.76 -7.78 -7.44
CA ALA A 128 15.74 -7.91 -6.37
C ALA A 128 16.75 -6.76 -6.38
N SER A 129 17.19 -6.31 -7.57
CA SER A 129 18.13 -5.19 -7.72
C SER A 129 17.54 -3.85 -7.27
N PHE A 130 16.26 -3.60 -7.53
CA PHE A 130 15.58 -2.42 -6.98
C PHE A 130 15.46 -2.51 -5.47
N LEU A 131 14.99 -3.64 -4.95
CA LEU A 131 14.81 -3.88 -3.53
C LEU A 131 16.14 -3.77 -2.76
N ALA A 132 17.25 -4.20 -3.35
CA ALA A 132 18.57 -4.12 -2.73
C ALA A 132 19.00 -2.68 -2.36
N ARG A 133 18.49 -1.68 -3.09
CA ARG A 133 18.80 -0.26 -2.89
C ARG A 133 17.88 0.43 -1.86
N GLU A 134 16.82 -0.24 -1.44
CA GLU A 134 15.81 0.31 -0.53
C GLU A 134 16.05 -0.19 0.91
N VAL A 135 15.55 0.56 1.89
CA VAL A 135 15.50 0.11 3.28
C VAL A 135 14.24 -0.75 3.45
N SER A 136 14.44 -2.03 3.69
CA SER A 136 13.39 -3.04 3.80
C SER A 136 13.81 -4.10 4.83
N ASP A 137 12.86 -4.71 5.51
CA ASP A 137 13.11 -5.72 6.54
C ASP A 137 13.06 -7.15 5.99
N GLY A 138 12.24 -7.40 4.98
CA GLY A 138 12.12 -8.73 4.42
C GLY A 138 11.22 -8.80 3.19
N ILE A 139 11.18 -9.98 2.60
CA ILE A 139 10.38 -10.29 1.42
C ILE A 139 9.78 -11.69 1.53
N ILE A 140 8.57 -11.85 1.02
CA ILE A 140 7.92 -13.14 0.77
C ILE A 140 7.49 -13.23 -0.70
N ALA A 141 7.83 -14.35 -1.33
CA ALA A 141 7.43 -14.66 -2.70
C ALA A 141 7.28 -16.18 -2.86
N PRO A 142 6.60 -16.64 -3.92
CA PRO A 142 6.43 -18.08 -4.16
C PRO A 142 7.73 -18.75 -4.64
N SER A 143 8.62 -17.98 -5.28
CA SER A 143 9.93 -18.45 -5.75
C SER A 143 10.84 -17.24 -6.03
N TYR A 144 12.11 -17.53 -6.24
CA TYR A 144 13.15 -16.56 -6.58
C TYR A 144 14.01 -17.11 -7.70
N SER A 145 14.33 -16.28 -8.69
CA SER A 145 15.38 -16.68 -9.62
C SER A 145 16.71 -16.84 -8.88
N PRO A 146 17.63 -17.70 -9.35
CA PRO A 146 18.93 -17.89 -8.67
C PRO A 146 19.68 -16.58 -8.46
N GLU A 147 19.67 -15.71 -9.45
CA GLU A 147 20.32 -14.39 -9.40
C GLU A 147 19.63 -13.45 -8.39
N ALA A 148 18.28 -13.41 -8.37
CA ALA A 148 17.54 -12.64 -7.39
C ALA A 148 17.86 -13.07 -5.96
N LEU A 149 17.92 -14.37 -5.72
CA LEU A 149 18.22 -14.92 -4.39
C LEU A 149 19.63 -14.52 -3.93
N GLU A 150 20.62 -14.55 -4.81
CA GLU A 150 21.99 -14.13 -4.48
C GLU A 150 22.05 -12.61 -4.15
N ILE A 151 21.37 -11.77 -4.93
CA ILE A 151 21.27 -10.33 -4.66
C ILE A 151 20.66 -10.09 -3.27
N LEU A 152 19.54 -10.75 -2.97
CA LEU A 152 18.83 -10.56 -1.71
C LEU A 152 19.61 -11.10 -0.50
N LYS A 153 20.30 -12.23 -0.63
CA LYS A 153 21.19 -12.78 0.42
C LYS A 153 22.33 -11.82 0.75
N GLY A 154 22.85 -11.07 -0.21
CA GLY A 154 23.88 -10.05 0.02
C GLY A 154 23.39 -8.79 0.75
N LYS A 155 22.08 -8.52 0.74
CA LYS A 155 21.49 -7.34 1.37
C LYS A 155 21.65 -7.37 2.89
N ARG A 156 21.78 -6.17 3.53
CA ARG A 156 21.95 -6.02 4.99
C ARG A 156 23.10 -6.87 5.57
N LYS A 157 24.21 -6.94 4.84
CA LYS A 157 25.38 -7.74 5.22
C LYS A 157 25.03 -9.23 5.47
N GLY A 158 24.15 -9.78 4.64
CA GLY A 158 23.73 -11.18 4.72
C GLY A 158 22.59 -11.50 5.68
N THR A 159 21.97 -10.50 6.29
CA THR A 159 20.90 -10.71 7.29
C THR A 159 19.48 -10.39 6.80
N TYR A 160 19.32 -10.00 5.54
CA TYR A 160 18.01 -9.69 4.98
C TYR A 160 17.10 -10.91 5.00
N LEU A 161 15.86 -10.73 5.46
CA LEU A 161 14.92 -11.83 5.59
C LEU A 161 14.29 -12.17 4.23
N VAL A 162 14.47 -13.41 3.79
CA VAL A 162 13.90 -13.95 2.56
C VAL A 162 13.06 -15.17 2.89
N LEU A 163 11.74 -15.08 2.63
CA LEU A 163 10.79 -16.16 2.85
C LEU A 163 10.25 -16.66 1.51
N GLN A 164 10.17 -17.98 1.38
CA GLN A 164 9.48 -18.63 0.26
C GLN A 164 8.18 -19.23 0.77
N MET A 165 7.06 -18.87 0.17
CA MET A 165 5.74 -19.38 0.52
C MET A 165 5.39 -20.61 -0.32
N ASP A 166 4.76 -21.60 0.31
CA ASP A 166 4.13 -22.72 -0.40
C ASP A 166 2.83 -22.23 -1.08
N LYS A 167 2.82 -22.24 -2.40
CA LYS A 167 1.68 -21.78 -3.21
C LYS A 167 0.42 -22.62 -3.04
N VAL A 168 0.56 -23.88 -2.67
CA VAL A 168 -0.58 -24.81 -2.58
C VAL A 168 -1.14 -24.89 -1.17
N TYR A 169 -0.55 -24.18 -0.22
CA TYR A 169 -1.06 -24.15 1.14
C TYR A 169 -2.40 -23.42 1.23
N GLU A 170 -3.37 -24.13 1.80
CA GLU A 170 -4.68 -23.59 2.13
C GLU A 170 -4.89 -23.68 3.65
N PRO A 171 -5.13 -22.54 4.33
CA PRO A 171 -5.41 -22.56 5.76
C PRO A 171 -6.79 -23.14 6.06
N THR A 172 -6.98 -23.58 7.30
CA THR A 172 -8.27 -24.11 7.78
C THR A 172 -9.39 -23.06 7.64
N GLU A 173 -10.64 -23.53 7.55
CA GLU A 173 -11.81 -22.66 7.40
C GLU A 173 -12.01 -21.73 8.61
N LEU A 174 -11.69 -22.22 9.81
CA LEU A 174 -11.82 -21.48 11.05
C LEU A 174 -10.48 -20.86 11.45
N GLU A 175 -10.52 -19.61 11.90
CA GLU A 175 -9.39 -18.92 12.51
C GLU A 175 -9.66 -18.59 13.97
N GLN A 176 -8.62 -18.60 14.79
CA GLN A 176 -8.67 -18.36 16.21
C GLN A 176 -7.77 -17.22 16.62
N LYS A 177 -8.25 -16.40 17.54
CA LYS A 177 -7.47 -15.35 18.20
C LYS A 177 -7.64 -15.46 19.70
N GLU A 178 -6.55 -15.46 20.44
CA GLU A 178 -6.57 -15.47 21.91
C GLU A 178 -6.37 -14.06 22.46
N VAL A 179 -7.25 -13.64 23.33
CA VAL A 179 -7.15 -12.36 24.05
C VAL A 179 -7.45 -12.61 25.52
N PHE A 180 -6.53 -12.28 26.39
CA PHE A 180 -6.67 -12.46 27.84
C PHE A 180 -7.07 -13.88 28.27
N GLY A 181 -6.53 -14.91 27.57
CA GLY A 181 -6.85 -16.32 27.84
C GLY A 181 -8.20 -16.79 27.29
N ILE A 182 -8.95 -15.92 26.58
CA ILE A 182 -10.21 -16.25 25.93
C ILE A 182 -9.94 -16.43 24.45
N THR A 183 -10.31 -17.59 23.90
CA THR A 183 -10.20 -17.88 22.47
C THR A 183 -11.45 -17.39 21.74
N PHE A 184 -11.24 -16.51 20.77
CA PHE A 184 -12.24 -16.11 19.80
C PHE A 184 -12.06 -16.95 18.55
N GLU A 185 -13.15 -17.53 18.05
CA GLU A 185 -13.14 -18.34 16.83
C GLU A 185 -14.17 -17.81 15.85
N GLN A 186 -13.77 -17.73 14.59
CA GLN A 186 -14.64 -17.32 13.49
C GLN A 186 -14.26 -18.00 12.19
N LYS A 187 -15.18 -18.00 11.24
CA LYS A 187 -14.86 -18.36 9.86
C LYS A 187 -13.93 -17.29 9.27
N ARG A 188 -12.90 -17.74 8.55
CA ARG A 188 -12.03 -16.83 7.79
C ARG A 188 -12.83 -16.01 6.79
N ASN A 189 -12.42 -14.79 6.53
CA ASN A 189 -13.01 -13.97 5.48
C ASN A 189 -12.60 -14.51 4.10
N THR A 190 -13.44 -15.37 3.55
CA THR A 190 -13.25 -16.01 2.21
C THR A 190 -14.09 -15.35 1.11
N VAL A 191 -14.70 -14.20 1.39
CA VAL A 191 -15.46 -13.44 0.39
C VAL A 191 -14.52 -13.05 -0.75
N LYS A 192 -14.88 -13.47 -1.97
CA LYS A 192 -14.19 -13.05 -3.19
C LYS A 192 -14.65 -11.65 -3.57
N LEU A 193 -13.69 -10.77 -3.77
CA LEU A 193 -13.92 -9.41 -4.28
C LEU A 193 -13.61 -9.41 -5.77
N ASP A 194 -14.66 -9.37 -6.58
CA ASP A 194 -14.62 -9.33 -8.03
C ASP A 194 -15.63 -8.28 -8.56
N GLU A 195 -15.83 -8.20 -9.85
CA GLU A 195 -16.73 -7.22 -10.46
C GLU A 195 -18.20 -7.37 -10.03
N GLU A 196 -18.60 -8.52 -9.48
CA GLU A 196 -19.97 -8.70 -9.00
C GLU A 196 -20.28 -7.76 -7.81
N CYS A 197 -19.26 -7.46 -6.96
CA CYS A 197 -19.43 -6.54 -5.84
C CYS A 197 -19.55 -5.06 -6.25
N LEU A 198 -19.40 -4.74 -7.54
CA LEU A 198 -19.51 -3.39 -8.08
C LEU A 198 -20.80 -3.16 -8.90
N LYS A 199 -21.74 -4.10 -8.91
CA LYS A 199 -22.94 -4.05 -9.77
C LYS A 199 -24.09 -3.21 -9.19
N ASP A 200 -24.21 -3.16 -7.88
CA ASP A 200 -25.25 -2.36 -7.22
C ASP A 200 -24.78 -0.90 -7.11
N ILE A 201 -25.25 -0.04 -7.99
CA ILE A 201 -24.84 1.37 -8.04
C ILE A 201 -26.08 2.25 -7.79
N PRO A 202 -26.31 2.70 -6.53
CA PRO A 202 -27.50 3.49 -6.17
C PRO A 202 -27.46 4.93 -6.68
N THR A 203 -26.29 5.52 -6.96
CA THR A 203 -26.12 6.88 -7.45
C THR A 203 -26.69 7.10 -8.84
N GLN A 204 -26.91 8.38 -9.26
CA GLN A 204 -27.40 8.74 -10.59
C GLN A 204 -26.40 8.37 -11.68
N ASN A 205 -25.11 8.67 -11.47
CA ASN A 205 -24.04 8.19 -12.34
C ASN A 205 -23.83 6.68 -12.11
N LYS A 206 -24.08 5.88 -13.17
CA LYS A 206 -23.98 4.43 -13.15
C LYS A 206 -22.71 3.90 -13.82
N VAL A 207 -21.85 4.79 -14.33
CA VAL A 207 -20.71 4.39 -15.17
C VAL A 207 -19.47 4.26 -14.32
N ILE A 208 -18.95 3.03 -14.25
CA ILE A 208 -17.64 2.69 -13.70
C ILE A 208 -16.88 2.02 -14.85
N ASP A 209 -15.86 2.68 -15.37
CA ASP A 209 -15.05 2.10 -16.45
C ASP A 209 -14.12 0.98 -15.96
N GLU A 210 -13.52 0.24 -16.88
CA GLU A 210 -12.68 -0.93 -16.56
C GLU A 210 -11.45 -0.57 -15.71
N ALA A 211 -10.86 0.61 -15.92
CA ALA A 211 -9.74 1.07 -15.12
C ALA A 211 -10.19 1.38 -13.68
N ALA A 212 -11.34 2.03 -13.54
CA ALA A 212 -11.95 2.33 -12.24
C ALA A 212 -12.39 1.05 -11.50
N LYS A 213 -12.97 0.06 -12.19
CA LYS A 213 -13.31 -1.23 -11.59
C LYS A 213 -12.06 -1.91 -11.02
N ARG A 214 -11.00 -2.01 -11.82
CA ARG A 214 -9.72 -2.55 -11.36
C ARG A 214 -9.22 -1.81 -10.12
N ASP A 215 -9.23 -0.49 -10.12
CA ASP A 215 -8.72 0.33 -9.03
C ASP A 215 -9.60 0.22 -7.78
N LEU A 216 -10.93 0.11 -7.92
CA LEU A 216 -11.85 -0.19 -6.81
C LEU A 216 -11.57 -1.57 -6.21
N LEU A 217 -11.33 -2.60 -7.03
CA LEU A 217 -10.97 -3.94 -6.54
C LEU A 217 -9.63 -3.91 -5.79
N ILE A 218 -8.64 -3.18 -6.30
CA ILE A 218 -7.37 -2.97 -5.57
C ILE A 218 -7.62 -2.33 -4.21
N ALA A 219 -8.45 -1.29 -4.15
CA ALA A 219 -8.79 -0.62 -2.91
C ALA A 219 -9.48 -1.59 -1.92
N LEU A 220 -10.53 -2.29 -2.34
CA LEU A 220 -11.30 -3.19 -1.49
C LEU A 220 -10.48 -4.39 -0.99
N ILE A 221 -9.69 -5.03 -1.87
CA ILE A 221 -8.81 -6.13 -1.49
C ILE A 221 -7.73 -5.66 -0.51
N THR A 222 -7.15 -4.47 -0.73
CA THR A 222 -6.20 -3.89 0.21
C THR A 222 -6.82 -3.70 1.60
N LEU A 223 -8.08 -3.25 1.66
CA LEU A 223 -8.78 -3.03 2.93
C LEU A 223 -9.16 -4.32 3.66
N LYS A 224 -9.32 -5.43 2.94
CA LYS A 224 -9.56 -6.75 3.55
C LYS A 224 -8.42 -7.16 4.50
N TYR A 225 -7.21 -6.65 4.26
CA TYR A 225 -6.01 -6.90 5.07
C TYR A 225 -5.57 -5.67 5.87
N THR A 226 -6.48 -4.74 6.11
CA THR A 226 -6.22 -3.49 6.83
C THR A 226 -7.12 -3.39 8.07
N GLN A 227 -6.55 -2.98 9.20
CA GLN A 227 -7.32 -2.78 10.43
C GLN A 227 -8.38 -1.68 10.25
N SER A 228 -9.64 -2.01 10.60
CA SER A 228 -10.78 -1.08 10.57
C SER A 228 -10.66 0.04 11.66
N ASN A 229 -11.22 1.23 11.47
CA ASN A 229 -11.76 1.73 10.22
C ASN A 229 -10.66 1.92 9.21
N SER A 230 -10.90 1.53 7.98
CA SER A 230 -9.93 1.68 6.91
C SER A 230 -10.53 2.19 5.61
N VAL A 231 -9.76 3.01 4.90
CA VAL A 231 -10.13 3.64 3.62
C VAL A 231 -8.90 3.60 2.71
N CYS A 232 -9.10 3.29 1.44
CA CYS A 232 -8.04 3.24 0.44
C CYS A 232 -8.43 4.05 -0.81
N TYR A 233 -7.57 4.97 -1.20
CA TYR A 233 -7.62 5.65 -2.50
C TYR A 233 -6.73 4.88 -3.47
N ALA A 234 -7.21 4.66 -4.68
CA ALA A 234 -6.48 3.92 -5.71
C ALA A 234 -6.58 4.63 -7.06
N LYS A 235 -5.53 4.52 -7.86
CA LYS A 235 -5.46 5.06 -9.21
C LYS A 235 -4.39 4.33 -10.02
N ASP A 236 -4.65 4.14 -11.31
CA ASP A 236 -3.71 3.61 -12.29
C ASP A 236 -3.10 2.23 -11.90
N GLY A 237 -3.87 1.39 -11.23
CA GLY A 237 -3.43 0.04 -10.85
C GLY A 237 -2.69 -0.05 -9.52
N GLN A 238 -2.82 0.97 -8.66
CA GLN A 238 -2.18 0.96 -7.34
C GLN A 238 -2.99 1.72 -6.28
N ALA A 239 -2.80 1.35 -5.01
CA ALA A 239 -3.17 2.20 -3.90
C ALA A 239 -2.28 3.45 -3.90
N ILE A 240 -2.87 4.61 -3.61
CA ILE A 240 -2.17 5.89 -3.53
C ILE A 240 -2.30 6.57 -2.17
N GLY A 241 -3.21 6.09 -1.32
CA GLY A 241 -3.35 6.55 0.06
C GLY A 241 -4.19 5.57 0.87
N ILE A 242 -3.64 5.06 1.96
CA ILE A 242 -4.30 4.08 2.84
C ILE A 242 -4.36 4.65 4.25
N GLY A 243 -5.56 4.71 4.81
CA GLY A 243 -5.82 5.00 6.22
C GLY A 243 -6.23 3.71 6.94
N ALA A 244 -5.65 3.45 8.10
CA ALA A 244 -5.86 2.22 8.86
C ALA A 244 -6.10 2.51 10.34
N GLY A 245 -6.95 1.69 10.99
CA GLY A 245 -7.08 1.63 12.43
C GLY A 245 -7.63 2.89 13.10
N GLN A 246 -8.41 3.71 12.39
CA GLN A 246 -8.97 4.94 12.96
C GLN A 246 -10.32 4.68 13.62
N GLN A 247 -10.57 5.32 14.77
CA GLN A 247 -11.84 5.21 15.48
C GLN A 247 -12.98 5.97 14.78
N SER A 248 -12.66 7.00 13.99
CA SER A 248 -13.63 7.78 13.22
C SER A 248 -13.44 7.54 11.72
N ARG A 249 -14.54 7.21 11.01
CA ARG A 249 -14.53 7.02 9.55
C ARG A 249 -14.02 8.26 8.82
N VAL A 250 -14.52 9.45 9.19
CA VAL A 250 -14.08 10.68 8.52
C VAL A 250 -12.62 11.02 8.79
N HIS A 251 -12.08 10.69 9.96
CA HIS A 251 -10.64 10.84 10.23
C HIS A 251 -9.82 9.88 9.35
N CYS A 252 -10.32 8.66 9.15
CA CYS A 252 -9.69 7.70 8.27
C CYS A 252 -9.69 8.18 6.80
N THR A 253 -10.83 8.68 6.32
CA THR A 253 -10.97 9.26 4.98
C THR A 253 -10.03 10.45 4.76
N ARG A 254 -9.85 11.31 5.79
CA ARG A 254 -8.90 12.44 5.75
C ARG A 254 -7.46 11.95 5.70
N LEU A 255 -7.07 11.00 6.55
CA LEU A 255 -5.73 10.45 6.60
C LEU A 255 -5.33 9.82 5.25
N ALA A 256 -6.19 8.94 4.72
CA ALA A 256 -5.97 8.31 3.43
C ALA A 256 -5.92 9.34 2.29
N GLY A 257 -6.83 10.33 2.31
CA GLY A 257 -6.87 11.41 1.33
C GLY A 257 -5.64 12.31 1.37
N ASN A 258 -5.11 12.63 2.54
CA ASN A 258 -3.87 13.40 2.66
C ASN A 258 -2.68 12.66 2.03
N LYS A 259 -2.60 11.34 2.23
CA LYS A 259 -1.56 10.51 1.58
C LYS A 259 -1.74 10.48 0.06
N ALA A 260 -2.97 10.36 -0.44
CA ALA A 260 -3.29 10.42 -1.86
C ALA A 260 -2.90 11.79 -2.46
N ASP A 261 -3.18 12.88 -1.77
CA ASP A 261 -2.78 14.23 -2.17
C ASP A 261 -1.25 14.36 -2.28
N VAL A 262 -0.50 13.82 -1.31
CA VAL A 262 0.98 13.78 -1.36
C VAL A 262 1.47 12.95 -2.56
N TRP A 263 0.84 11.81 -2.85
CA TRP A 263 1.19 11.02 -4.03
C TRP A 263 1.02 11.82 -5.33
N HIS A 264 -0.06 12.57 -5.48
CA HIS A 264 -0.27 13.46 -6.62
C HIS A 264 0.75 14.61 -6.65
N LEU A 265 1.00 15.24 -5.51
CA LEU A 265 1.94 16.38 -5.41
C LEU A 265 3.39 16.00 -5.70
N ARG A 266 3.79 14.73 -5.51
CA ARG A 266 5.08 14.21 -5.98
C ARG A 266 5.27 14.32 -7.50
N GLN A 267 4.18 14.43 -8.24
CA GLN A 267 4.16 14.60 -9.69
C GLN A 267 4.16 16.08 -10.12
N HIS A 268 4.09 17.02 -9.16
CA HIS A 268 4.09 18.45 -9.44
C HIS A 268 5.41 18.89 -10.10
N PRO A 269 5.38 19.78 -11.14
CA PRO A 269 6.59 20.24 -11.85
C PRO A 269 7.70 20.77 -10.93
N LYS A 270 7.37 21.55 -9.90
CA LYS A 270 8.36 22.04 -8.91
C LYS A 270 9.05 20.90 -8.15
N VAL A 271 8.32 19.83 -7.81
CA VAL A 271 8.86 18.65 -7.12
C VAL A 271 9.80 17.88 -8.03
N LEU A 272 9.41 17.67 -9.29
CA LEU A 272 10.23 16.99 -10.29
C LEU A 272 11.51 17.77 -10.63
N ALA A 273 11.48 19.10 -10.48
CA ALA A 273 12.61 19.99 -10.77
C ALA A 273 13.53 20.24 -9.56
N LEU A 274 13.29 19.59 -8.42
CA LEU A 274 14.13 19.80 -7.23
C LEU A 274 15.61 19.51 -7.52
N PRO A 275 16.52 20.46 -7.20
CA PRO A 275 17.93 20.41 -7.61
C PRO A 275 18.76 19.54 -6.67
N PHE A 276 18.46 18.23 -6.63
CA PHE A 276 19.19 17.28 -5.79
C PHE A 276 20.65 17.16 -6.17
N LYS A 277 21.53 17.11 -5.16
CA LYS A 277 22.90 16.70 -5.33
C LYS A 277 23.00 15.25 -5.79
N ALA A 278 23.99 14.94 -6.62
CA ALA A 278 24.15 13.61 -7.22
C ALA A 278 24.36 12.49 -6.19
N GLU A 279 25.07 12.80 -5.09
CA GLU A 279 25.40 11.86 -4.02
C GLU A 279 24.25 11.56 -3.05
N VAL A 280 23.14 12.32 -3.09
CA VAL A 280 22.00 12.11 -2.18
C VAL A 280 21.30 10.80 -2.50
N ARG A 281 21.23 9.92 -1.51
CA ARG A 281 20.62 8.60 -1.64
C ARG A 281 19.09 8.70 -1.72
N ARG A 282 18.46 7.66 -2.28
CA ARG A 282 17.00 7.60 -2.45
C ARG A 282 16.20 7.90 -1.19
N PRO A 283 16.48 7.28 -0.02
CA PRO A 283 15.72 7.56 1.20
C PRO A 283 15.81 9.04 1.63
N ASP A 284 16.97 9.65 1.48
CA ASP A 284 17.19 11.05 1.82
C ASP A 284 16.45 11.99 0.84
N ARG A 285 16.37 11.61 -0.46
CA ARG A 285 15.54 12.32 -1.46
C ARG A 285 14.06 12.22 -1.13
N ASP A 286 13.57 11.01 -0.80
CA ASP A 286 12.17 10.81 -0.46
C ASP A 286 11.75 11.61 0.77
N ASN A 287 12.61 11.64 1.80
CA ASN A 287 12.38 12.45 3.00
C ASN A 287 12.35 13.94 2.68
N ALA A 288 13.30 14.44 1.88
CA ALA A 288 13.33 15.85 1.50
C ALA A 288 12.10 16.25 0.65
N ILE A 289 11.65 15.38 -0.25
CA ILE A 289 10.41 15.60 -1.02
C ILE A 289 9.20 15.65 -0.10
N ASP A 290 9.10 14.73 0.87
CA ASP A 290 7.99 14.68 1.81
C ASP A 290 7.88 15.97 2.63
N VAL A 291 8.99 16.43 3.22
CA VAL A 291 9.03 17.68 3.96
C VAL A 291 8.74 18.88 3.04
N TYR A 292 9.32 18.92 1.84
CA TYR A 292 9.09 20.01 0.87
C TYR A 292 7.61 20.14 0.46
N ILE A 293 6.89 19.01 0.36
CA ILE A 293 5.46 19.00 0.04
C ILE A 293 4.61 19.34 1.27
N SER A 294 5.08 19.06 2.47
CA SER A 294 4.32 19.24 3.71
C SER A 294 4.00 20.71 3.99
N GLU A 295 3.20 20.96 5.01
CA GLU A 295 2.99 22.33 5.53
C GLU A 295 4.15 22.81 6.42
N GLU A 296 5.11 21.93 6.70
CA GLU A 296 6.30 22.17 7.53
C GLU A 296 7.57 22.33 6.67
N TRP A 297 7.41 22.80 5.42
CA TRP A 297 8.52 22.96 4.47
C TRP A 297 9.60 23.96 4.97
N GLU A 298 9.23 24.87 5.87
CA GLU A 298 10.15 25.80 6.53
C GLU A 298 11.28 25.04 7.26
N ASP A 299 10.99 23.88 7.87
CA ASP A 299 11.99 23.06 8.57
C ASP A 299 13.14 22.64 7.65
N LEU A 300 12.86 22.49 6.36
CA LEU A 300 13.88 22.21 5.36
C LEU A 300 14.49 23.47 4.75
N LEU A 301 13.66 24.45 4.35
CA LEU A 301 14.08 25.58 3.53
C LEU A 301 14.52 26.80 4.33
N GLU A 302 13.98 27.02 5.53
CA GLU A 302 14.37 28.16 6.39
C GLU A 302 15.57 27.84 7.32
N THR A 303 16.05 26.59 7.29
CA THR A 303 17.25 26.12 7.98
C THR A 303 18.37 25.87 6.98
N ASP A 304 19.56 25.49 7.46
CA ASP A 304 20.67 25.06 6.60
C ASP A 304 20.54 23.61 6.10
N ASP A 305 19.45 22.90 6.42
CA ASP A 305 19.26 21.49 6.07
C ASP A 305 19.09 21.27 4.56
N TRP A 306 18.53 22.23 3.83
CA TRP A 306 18.46 22.17 2.38
C TRP A 306 19.85 22.00 1.72
N LYS A 307 20.90 22.57 2.32
CA LYS A 307 22.29 22.48 1.82
C LYS A 307 22.83 21.04 1.82
N ARG A 308 22.21 20.14 2.59
CA ARG A 308 22.61 18.72 2.64
C ARG A 308 22.13 17.96 1.41
N VAL A 309 20.99 18.37 0.85
CA VAL A 309 20.29 17.62 -0.18
C VAL A 309 20.24 18.32 -1.53
N PHE A 310 20.22 19.67 -1.58
CA PHE A 310 20.09 20.45 -2.79
C PHE A 310 21.37 21.19 -3.17
N THR A 311 21.57 21.43 -4.46
CA THR A 311 22.67 22.24 -5.00
C THR A 311 22.42 23.73 -4.80
N GLU A 312 21.14 24.13 -4.76
CA GLU A 312 20.67 25.49 -4.52
C GLU A 312 19.35 25.44 -3.74
N LYS A 313 18.99 26.53 -3.06
CA LYS A 313 17.72 26.61 -2.31
C LYS A 313 16.56 26.69 -3.28
N PRO A 314 15.64 25.66 -3.30
CA PRO A 314 14.47 25.73 -4.14
C PRO A 314 13.43 26.70 -3.59
N GLU A 315 12.61 27.27 -4.49
CA GLU A 315 11.41 28.01 -4.10
C GLU A 315 10.39 27.08 -3.43
N PRO A 316 9.70 27.53 -2.37
CA PRO A 316 8.69 26.71 -1.70
C PRO A 316 7.52 26.40 -2.62
N LEU A 317 6.89 25.26 -2.40
CA LEU A 317 5.61 24.90 -3.01
C LEU A 317 4.48 25.43 -2.12
N THR A 318 3.87 26.55 -2.53
CA THR A 318 2.88 27.24 -1.72
C THR A 318 1.57 26.44 -1.59
N ARG A 319 0.79 26.76 -0.56
CA ARG A 319 -0.53 26.16 -0.34
C ARG A 319 -1.50 26.40 -1.51
N GLU A 320 -1.42 27.59 -2.11
CA GLU A 320 -2.20 27.97 -3.28
C GLU A 320 -1.84 27.13 -4.51
N GLU A 321 -0.54 26.94 -4.76
CA GLU A 321 -0.05 26.08 -5.85
C GLU A 321 -0.48 24.61 -5.66
N LYS A 322 -0.40 24.09 -4.44
CA LYS A 322 -0.88 22.74 -4.12
C LYS A 322 -2.38 22.59 -4.42
N LYS A 323 -3.21 23.56 -3.96
CA LYS A 323 -4.63 23.55 -4.21
C LYS A 323 -4.97 23.66 -5.69
N GLU A 324 -4.26 24.52 -6.41
CA GLU A 324 -4.46 24.71 -7.85
C GLU A 324 -4.13 23.43 -8.62
N TYR A 325 -3.05 22.74 -8.26
CA TYR A 325 -2.67 21.48 -8.88
C TYR A 325 -3.67 20.36 -8.57
N LEU A 326 -4.10 20.23 -7.32
CA LEU A 326 -4.98 19.14 -6.88
C LEU A 326 -6.43 19.30 -7.40
N LYS A 327 -6.89 20.51 -7.69
CA LYS A 327 -8.28 20.73 -8.18
C LYS A 327 -8.56 20.07 -9.53
N ASP A 328 -7.51 19.85 -10.35
CA ASP A 328 -7.63 19.25 -11.68
C ASP A 328 -7.51 17.72 -11.65
N ILE A 329 -7.23 17.14 -10.49
CA ILE A 329 -7.15 15.69 -10.31
C ILE A 329 -8.56 15.09 -10.32
N THR A 330 -8.75 14.06 -11.15
CA THR A 330 -10.01 13.32 -11.30
C THR A 330 -9.75 11.83 -11.52
N GLY A 331 -10.82 11.02 -11.54
CA GLY A 331 -10.72 9.59 -11.86
C GLY A 331 -10.06 8.75 -10.76
N VAL A 332 -10.01 9.26 -9.52
CA VAL A 332 -9.54 8.48 -8.37
C VAL A 332 -10.65 7.56 -7.88
N SER A 333 -10.32 6.33 -7.58
CA SER A 333 -11.21 5.34 -6.96
C SER A 333 -10.98 5.29 -5.46
N LEU A 334 -12.05 5.12 -4.69
CA LEU A 334 -12.00 5.00 -3.23
C LEU A 334 -12.77 3.77 -2.77
N GLY A 335 -12.15 2.93 -1.95
CA GLY A 335 -12.78 1.86 -1.20
C GLY A 335 -12.90 2.19 0.28
N SER A 336 -13.96 1.70 0.92
CA SER A 336 -14.16 1.75 2.36
C SER A 336 -14.51 0.37 2.89
N ASP A 337 -13.91 -0.05 4.00
CA ASP A 337 -14.14 -1.38 4.61
C ASP A 337 -15.53 -1.53 5.24
N ALA A 338 -16.25 -0.42 5.42
CA ALA A 338 -17.64 -0.39 5.88
C ALA A 338 -18.35 0.85 5.32
N PHE A 339 -19.64 0.99 5.64
CA PHE A 339 -20.46 2.11 5.14
C PHE A 339 -19.95 3.47 5.62
N PHE A 340 -20.21 4.50 4.82
CA PHE A 340 -20.05 5.88 5.23
C PHE A 340 -21.24 6.33 6.10
N PRO A 341 -21.00 6.83 7.33
CA PRO A 341 -22.10 7.26 8.18
C PRO A 341 -22.75 8.59 7.72
N PHE A 342 -22.00 9.44 7.00
CA PHE A 342 -22.44 10.76 6.53
C PHE A 342 -21.74 11.15 5.25
N GLY A 343 -22.34 12.09 4.50
CA GLY A 343 -21.81 12.64 3.24
C GLY A 343 -20.50 13.41 3.36
N ASP A 344 -20.05 13.79 4.57
CA ASP A 344 -18.78 14.47 4.81
C ASP A 344 -17.57 13.63 4.35
N ASN A 345 -17.68 12.31 4.37
CA ASN A 345 -16.68 11.40 3.80
C ASN A 345 -16.57 11.57 2.28
N VAL A 346 -17.71 11.69 1.59
CA VAL A 346 -17.78 11.92 0.13
C VAL A 346 -17.25 13.32 -0.21
N GLU A 347 -17.60 14.34 0.59
CA GLU A 347 -17.05 15.70 0.45
C GLU A 347 -15.53 15.71 0.55
N ARG A 348 -14.97 14.96 1.52
CA ARG A 348 -13.51 14.84 1.64
C ARG A 348 -12.87 14.08 0.47
N ALA A 349 -13.52 13.00 0.03
CA ALA A 349 -13.04 12.18 -1.08
C ALA A 349 -13.00 12.99 -2.38
N HIS A 350 -14.07 13.77 -2.66
CA HIS A 350 -14.13 14.63 -3.84
C HIS A 350 -12.95 15.60 -3.93
N LYS A 351 -12.49 16.19 -2.82
CA LYS A 351 -11.35 17.11 -2.77
C LYS A 351 -10.03 16.47 -3.19
N SER A 352 -9.92 15.14 -3.16
CA SER A 352 -8.77 14.36 -3.64
C SER A 352 -9.03 13.70 -5.00
N GLY A 353 -9.97 14.22 -5.79
CA GLY A 353 -10.22 13.80 -7.18
C GLY A 353 -11.00 12.49 -7.32
N VAL A 354 -11.68 12.03 -6.27
CA VAL A 354 -12.47 10.80 -6.31
C VAL A 354 -13.67 10.96 -7.26
N SER A 355 -13.78 10.04 -8.21
CA SER A 355 -14.88 9.90 -9.15
C SER A 355 -15.67 8.60 -8.95
N TYR A 356 -15.08 7.63 -8.25
CA TYR A 356 -15.65 6.31 -8.04
C TYR A 356 -15.48 5.88 -6.58
N ILE A 357 -16.55 5.33 -5.98
CA ILE A 357 -16.55 4.85 -4.60
C ILE A 357 -17.12 3.43 -4.57
N ALA A 358 -16.54 2.56 -3.75
CA ALA A 358 -17.13 1.29 -3.34
C ALA A 358 -17.16 1.20 -1.80
N GLN A 359 -18.33 0.90 -1.26
CA GLN A 359 -18.59 0.75 0.17
C GLN A 359 -19.76 -0.21 0.40
N SER A 360 -19.97 -0.69 1.61
CA SER A 360 -20.97 -1.75 1.87
C SER A 360 -22.43 -1.28 1.90
N GLY A 361 -22.69 0.02 1.97
CA GLY A 361 -24.04 0.51 2.28
C GLY A 361 -24.57 0.03 3.64
N GLY A 362 -25.86 0.22 3.89
CA GLY A 362 -26.54 -0.23 5.12
C GLY A 362 -26.52 0.78 6.27
N SER A 363 -26.12 2.01 6.02
CA SER A 363 -26.29 3.12 6.96
C SER A 363 -27.72 3.65 6.95
N ILE A 364 -28.23 4.09 8.11
CA ILE A 364 -29.50 4.83 8.21
C ILE A 364 -29.45 6.15 7.37
N ARG A 365 -28.27 6.62 7.04
CA ARG A 365 -28.03 7.86 6.30
C ARG A 365 -27.49 7.62 4.87
N ASP A 366 -27.73 6.44 4.30
CA ASP A 366 -27.33 6.16 2.91
C ASP A 366 -27.92 7.17 1.92
N ASP A 367 -29.13 7.67 2.19
CA ASP A 367 -29.77 8.75 1.42
C ASP A 367 -28.89 9.99 1.32
N ASN A 368 -28.34 10.48 2.43
CA ASN A 368 -27.45 11.63 2.48
C ASN A 368 -26.09 11.36 1.80
N VAL A 369 -25.58 10.14 1.93
CA VAL A 369 -24.31 9.74 1.29
C VAL A 369 -24.47 9.68 -0.23
N ILE A 370 -25.57 9.09 -0.73
CA ILE A 370 -25.91 9.02 -2.16
C ILE A 370 -26.14 10.42 -2.75
N GLU A 371 -26.94 11.27 -2.06
CA GLU A 371 -27.19 12.65 -2.50
C GLU A 371 -25.89 13.45 -2.63
N THR A 372 -24.96 13.26 -1.69
CA THR A 372 -23.65 13.92 -1.73
C THR A 372 -22.80 13.42 -2.90
N ALA A 373 -22.83 12.12 -3.20
CA ALA A 373 -22.15 11.54 -4.35
C ALA A 373 -22.74 12.05 -5.67
N ASP A 374 -24.06 12.14 -5.77
CA ASP A 374 -24.77 12.68 -6.95
C ASP A 374 -24.44 14.15 -7.21
N LYS A 375 -24.30 14.95 -6.15
CA LYS A 375 -23.87 16.36 -6.23
C LYS A 375 -22.54 16.52 -6.98
N TYR A 376 -21.64 15.55 -6.84
CA TYR A 376 -20.32 15.57 -7.48
C TYR A 376 -20.20 14.61 -8.67
N ASN A 377 -21.32 14.07 -9.16
CA ASN A 377 -21.35 13.09 -10.25
C ASN A 377 -20.47 11.84 -10.01
N ILE A 378 -20.31 11.45 -8.75
CA ILE A 378 -19.55 10.27 -8.36
C ILE A 378 -20.41 9.01 -8.57
N ALA A 379 -19.86 8.00 -9.24
CA ALA A 379 -20.46 6.67 -9.28
C ALA A 379 -20.09 5.89 -8.02
N MET A 380 -21.10 5.42 -7.27
CA MET A 380 -20.88 4.69 -6.01
C MET A 380 -21.54 3.31 -6.10
N ALA A 381 -20.74 2.26 -5.82
CA ALA A 381 -21.20 0.88 -5.67
C ALA A 381 -21.37 0.52 -4.18
N PHE A 382 -22.36 -0.34 -3.88
CA PHE A 382 -22.65 -0.91 -2.56
C PHE A 382 -22.37 -2.41 -2.51
#